data_2150484910d393bdeb5555bafb757384
#
_entry.id   2150484910d393bdeb5555bafb757384
#
_cell.length_a   1.000
_cell.length_b   1.000
_cell.length_c   1.000
_cell.angle_alpha   90.00
_cell.angle_beta   90.00
_cell.angle_gamma   90.00
#
_symmetry.space_group_name_H-M   'P 1'
#
loop_
_entity.id
_entity.type
_entity.pdbx_description
1 polymer ?
#
loop_
_entity_poly.entity_id
_entity_poly.type
_entity_poly.pdbx_seq_one_letter_code
_entity_poly.pdbx_strand_id
1 'polypeptide(L)'
;TNYFDVIGKEMMFDNIVLCVVMAIVVLIAFIQYHDKLESNMTKIVSCISLTLVMGTLVYGIVTRVDTEWIYNWKYGKYLDGVFNVIFWISLLVLVLSLFKDKYVKYRLSFILGCIACVSGPLLMVTPIGPRCFFATFVLTIWFIAEVCNLVNINEDIYGILTKMEIAALVIVMGMQFAVYAPIYKADRARLDKVRKAESEGKSEVTIQRL
;
A
#
# COMPACT_ATOMS: atom_id res chain seq x y z
N THR A 1 -2.67 3.67 22.92
CA THR A 1 -2.87 3.35 21.48
C THR A 1 -1.83 2.31 21.11
N ASN A 2 -2.25 1.22 20.51
CA ASN A 2 -1.34 0.16 20.08
C ASN A 2 -0.81 0.52 18.68
N TYR A 3 0.45 0.97 18.61
CA TYR A 3 1.08 1.39 17.34
C TYR A 3 1.15 0.27 16.32
N PHE A 4 1.32 -0.97 16.79
CA PHE A 4 1.37 -2.15 15.94
C PHE A 4 0.06 -2.37 15.17
N ASP A 5 -1.06 -2.15 15.83
CA ASP A 5 -2.40 -2.23 15.25
C ASP A 5 -2.65 -1.08 14.25
N VAL A 6 -2.27 0.14 14.63
CA VAL A 6 -2.39 1.32 13.76
C VAL A 6 -1.61 1.14 12.45
N ILE A 7 -0.38 0.60 12.50
CA ILE A 7 0.41 0.34 11.30
C ILE A 7 -0.26 -0.73 10.44
N GLY A 8 -0.79 -1.81 11.03
CA GLY A 8 -1.53 -2.84 10.28
C GLY A 8 -2.71 -2.24 9.54
N LYS A 9 -3.50 -1.42 10.23
CA LYS A 9 -4.66 -0.74 9.67
C LYS A 9 -4.30 0.22 8.54
N GLU A 10 -3.44 1.20 8.81
CA GLU A 10 -3.09 2.28 7.86
C GLU A 10 -2.30 1.75 6.65
N MET A 11 -1.38 0.79 6.87
CA MET A 11 -0.50 0.30 5.83
C MET A 11 -1.20 -0.66 4.86
N MET A 12 -2.06 -1.54 5.39
CA MET A 12 -2.67 -2.62 4.62
C MET A 12 -4.16 -2.38 4.40
N PHE A 13 -4.93 -2.24 5.49
CA PHE A 13 -6.38 -2.30 5.40
C PHE A 13 -7.00 -1.02 4.86
N ASP A 14 -6.46 0.15 5.13
CA ASP A 14 -6.93 1.39 4.53
C ASP A 14 -6.52 1.53 3.05
N ASN A 15 -5.50 0.76 2.63
CA ASN A 15 -5.05 0.67 1.24
C ASN A 15 -5.26 -0.71 0.63
N ILE A 16 -6.35 -1.38 1.00
CA ILE A 16 -6.69 -2.73 0.57
C ILE A 16 -6.66 -2.90 -0.96
N VAL A 17 -7.04 -1.88 -1.71
CA VAL A 17 -7.03 -1.90 -3.18
C VAL A 17 -5.61 -2.15 -3.71
N LEU A 18 -4.60 -1.47 -3.14
CA LEU A 18 -3.21 -1.65 -3.55
C LEU A 18 -2.71 -3.07 -3.22
N CYS A 19 -3.08 -3.58 -2.04
CA CYS A 19 -2.75 -4.95 -1.63
C CYS A 19 -3.45 -5.99 -2.51
N VAL A 20 -4.69 -5.77 -2.93
CA VAL A 20 -5.43 -6.63 -3.86
C VAL A 20 -4.75 -6.65 -5.23
N VAL A 21 -4.38 -5.49 -5.78
CA VAL A 21 -3.66 -5.42 -7.06
C VAL A 21 -2.33 -6.17 -6.98
N MET A 22 -1.58 -5.97 -5.91
CA MET A 22 -0.32 -6.68 -5.67
C MET A 22 -0.53 -8.20 -5.61
N ALA A 23 -1.56 -8.67 -4.90
CA ALA A 23 -1.85 -10.10 -4.81
C ALA A 23 -2.31 -10.70 -6.13
N ILE A 24 -3.10 -9.98 -6.95
CA ILE A 24 -3.48 -10.43 -8.28
C ILE A 24 -2.25 -10.60 -9.16
N VAL A 25 -1.33 -9.63 -9.18
CA VAL A 25 -0.11 -9.70 -9.98
C VAL A 25 0.79 -10.85 -9.51
N VAL A 26 0.92 -11.04 -8.21
CA VAL A 26 1.68 -12.16 -7.62
C VAL A 26 1.01 -13.51 -7.91
N LEU A 27 -0.33 -13.58 -7.92
CA LEU A 27 -1.07 -14.78 -8.32
C LEU A 27 -0.81 -15.15 -9.80
N ILE A 28 -0.80 -14.16 -10.70
CA ILE A 28 -0.49 -14.39 -12.10
C ILE A 28 0.96 -14.90 -12.24
N ALA A 29 1.90 -14.28 -11.53
CA ALA A 29 3.28 -14.76 -11.49
C ALA A 29 3.36 -16.20 -10.95
N PHE A 30 2.62 -16.51 -9.89
CA PHE A 30 2.54 -17.87 -9.35
C PHE A 30 2.06 -18.88 -10.40
N ILE A 31 0.98 -18.60 -11.10
CA ILE A 31 0.45 -19.51 -12.15
C ILE A 31 1.49 -19.75 -13.24
N GLN A 32 2.28 -18.73 -13.63
CA GLN A 32 3.28 -18.87 -14.70
C GLN A 32 4.57 -19.60 -14.30
N TYR A 33 4.96 -19.46 -13.02
CA TYR A 33 6.26 -19.96 -12.55
C TYR A 33 6.18 -21.21 -11.69
N HIS A 34 5.03 -21.51 -11.06
CA HIS A 34 4.88 -22.63 -10.14
C HIS A 34 5.22 -23.98 -10.76
N ASP A 35 4.73 -24.24 -11.98
CA ASP A 35 4.97 -25.51 -12.67
C ASP A 35 6.45 -25.70 -13.09
N LYS A 36 7.18 -24.61 -13.22
CA LYS A 36 8.62 -24.60 -13.56
C LYS A 36 9.52 -24.88 -12.37
N LEU A 37 8.97 -25.00 -11.15
CA LEU A 37 9.72 -25.31 -9.95
C LEU A 37 10.11 -26.80 -9.93
N GLU A 38 11.38 -27.08 -9.65
CA GLU A 38 11.92 -28.45 -9.68
C GLU A 38 11.64 -29.20 -8.36
N SER A 39 11.74 -28.49 -7.24
CA SER A 39 11.62 -29.10 -5.92
C SER A 39 10.16 -29.14 -5.44
N ASN A 40 9.69 -30.31 -5.00
CA ASN A 40 8.37 -30.44 -4.39
C ASN A 40 8.24 -29.60 -3.11
N MET A 41 9.31 -29.49 -2.32
CA MET A 41 9.32 -28.64 -1.12
C MET A 41 9.08 -27.17 -1.48
N THR A 42 9.74 -26.68 -2.54
CA THR A 42 9.56 -25.29 -3.00
C THR A 42 8.14 -25.06 -3.52
N LYS A 43 7.54 -26.04 -4.19
CA LYS A 43 6.14 -25.97 -4.62
C LYS A 43 5.18 -25.88 -3.43
N ILE A 44 5.36 -26.71 -2.42
CA ILE A 44 4.54 -26.69 -1.20
C ILE A 44 4.68 -25.35 -0.48
N VAL A 45 5.91 -24.87 -0.28
CA VAL A 45 6.18 -23.59 0.39
C VAL A 45 5.52 -22.43 -0.38
N SER A 46 5.63 -22.42 -1.70
CA SER A 46 5.00 -21.36 -2.51
C SER A 46 3.47 -21.41 -2.45
N CYS A 47 2.85 -22.61 -2.44
CA CYS A 47 1.40 -22.77 -2.25
C CYS A 47 0.94 -22.26 -0.89
N ILE A 48 1.64 -22.64 0.19
CA ILE A 48 1.32 -22.20 1.55
C ILE A 48 1.43 -20.67 1.64
N SER A 49 2.52 -20.11 1.12
CA SER A 49 2.74 -18.66 1.15
C SER A 49 1.67 -17.90 0.37
N LEU A 50 1.27 -18.38 -0.81
CA LEU A 50 0.17 -17.79 -1.57
C LEU A 50 -1.15 -17.86 -0.82
N THR A 51 -1.45 -19.01 -0.21
CA THR A 51 -2.68 -19.20 0.60
C THR A 51 -2.71 -18.20 1.77
N LEU A 52 -1.59 -17.99 2.44
CA LEU A 52 -1.49 -17.00 3.52
C LEU A 52 -1.68 -15.57 3.01
N VAL A 53 -1.08 -15.20 1.88
CA VAL A 53 -1.28 -13.88 1.26
C VAL A 53 -2.76 -13.67 0.94
N MET A 54 -3.42 -14.63 0.31
CA MET A 54 -4.84 -14.53 -0.03
C MET A 54 -5.74 -14.54 1.21
N GLY A 55 -5.43 -15.37 2.20
CA GLY A 55 -6.19 -15.46 3.46
C GLY A 55 -6.15 -14.15 4.25
N THR A 56 -4.98 -13.50 4.32
CA THR A 56 -4.85 -12.19 4.99
C THR A 56 -5.61 -11.08 4.26
N LEU A 57 -5.69 -11.13 2.93
CA LEU A 57 -6.50 -10.18 2.15
C LEU A 57 -8.00 -10.40 2.38
N VAL A 58 -8.46 -11.66 2.39
CA VAL A 58 -9.86 -11.98 2.70
C VAL A 58 -10.22 -11.47 4.10
N TYR A 59 -9.34 -11.69 5.09
CA TYR A 59 -9.51 -11.12 6.41
C TYR A 59 -9.67 -9.59 6.34
N GLY A 60 -8.78 -8.88 5.64
CA GLY A 60 -8.83 -7.42 5.51
C GLY A 60 -10.11 -6.90 4.83
N ILE A 61 -10.63 -7.63 3.83
CA ILE A 61 -11.89 -7.28 3.17
C ILE A 61 -13.08 -7.50 4.13
N VAL A 62 -13.13 -8.65 4.79
CA VAL A 62 -14.22 -9.00 5.72
C VAL A 62 -14.28 -8.03 6.89
N THR A 63 -13.15 -7.66 7.45
CA THR A 63 -13.07 -6.72 8.59
C THR A 63 -13.51 -5.30 8.23
N ARG A 64 -13.41 -4.92 6.95
CA ARG A 64 -13.93 -3.62 6.48
C ARG A 64 -15.44 -3.61 6.28
N VAL A 65 -16.04 -4.74 5.93
CA VAL A 65 -17.49 -4.85 5.72
C VAL A 65 -18.22 -4.93 7.06
N ASP A 66 -17.67 -5.67 8.03
CA ASP A 66 -18.24 -5.84 9.36
C ASP A 66 -17.15 -5.77 10.43
N THR A 67 -17.02 -4.60 11.02
CA THR A 67 -16.01 -4.32 12.04
C THR A 67 -16.43 -4.71 13.45
N GLU A 68 -17.73 -4.79 13.73
CA GLU A 68 -18.23 -4.87 15.11
C GLU A 68 -17.81 -6.16 15.83
N TRP A 69 -17.84 -7.31 15.16
CA TRP A 69 -17.53 -8.59 15.80
C TRP A 69 -16.05 -8.76 16.18
N ILE A 70 -15.13 -8.12 15.46
CA ILE A 70 -13.68 -8.21 15.70
C ILE A 70 -13.27 -7.25 16.85
N TYR A 71 -13.78 -6.01 16.84
CA TYR A 71 -13.44 -5.04 17.86
C TYR A 71 -14.05 -5.37 19.24
N ASN A 72 -15.11 -6.16 19.28
CA ASN A 72 -15.68 -6.68 20.50
C ASN A 72 -14.85 -7.83 21.12
N TRP A 73 -13.93 -8.41 20.38
CA TRP A 73 -13.05 -9.43 20.91
C TRP A 73 -11.83 -8.82 21.62
N LYS A 74 -11.50 -9.35 22.80
CA LYS A 74 -10.42 -8.82 23.66
C LYS A 74 -9.08 -8.65 22.96
N TYR A 75 -8.77 -9.54 22.00
CA TYR A 75 -7.50 -9.56 21.24
C TYR A 75 -7.65 -8.99 19.82
N GLY A 76 -8.83 -8.56 19.41
CA GLY A 76 -9.11 -8.05 18.06
C GLY A 76 -8.18 -6.91 17.65
N LYS A 77 -7.81 -6.07 18.64
CA LYS A 77 -6.91 -4.91 18.44
C LYS A 77 -5.51 -5.26 17.94
N TYR A 78 -5.07 -6.52 18.09
CA TYR A 78 -3.73 -6.95 17.67
C TYR A 78 -3.76 -7.70 16.35
N LEU A 79 -4.94 -8.13 15.90
CA LEU A 79 -5.08 -8.98 14.71
C LEU A 79 -4.63 -8.26 13.45
N ASP A 80 -4.97 -6.99 13.28
CA ASP A 80 -4.59 -6.22 12.09
C ASP A 80 -3.08 -6.16 11.92
N GLY A 81 -2.36 -5.91 13.01
CA GLY A 81 -0.90 -5.93 13.00
C GLY A 81 -0.32 -7.32 12.72
N VAL A 82 -0.88 -8.37 13.32
CA VAL A 82 -0.43 -9.77 13.09
C VAL A 82 -0.66 -10.18 11.65
N PHE A 83 -1.84 -9.95 11.09
CA PHE A 83 -2.14 -10.28 9.71
C PHE A 83 -1.30 -9.47 8.72
N ASN A 84 -1.01 -8.20 9.02
CA ASN A 84 -0.07 -7.41 8.24
C ASN A 84 1.32 -8.03 8.19
N VAL A 85 1.87 -8.46 9.32
CA VAL A 85 3.18 -9.13 9.38
C VAL A 85 3.16 -10.46 8.62
N ILE A 86 2.11 -11.28 8.80
CA ILE A 86 1.94 -12.54 8.07
C ILE A 86 1.92 -12.28 6.56
N PHE A 87 1.19 -11.27 6.09
CA PHE A 87 1.12 -10.89 4.69
C PHE A 87 2.50 -10.60 4.10
N TRP A 88 3.28 -9.70 4.71
CA TRP A 88 4.59 -9.30 4.18
C TRP A 88 5.63 -10.41 4.26
N ILE A 89 5.64 -11.22 5.34
CA ILE A 89 6.52 -12.38 5.45
C ILE A 89 6.15 -13.43 4.40
N SER A 90 4.87 -13.73 4.23
CA SER A 90 4.41 -14.70 3.24
C SER A 90 4.73 -14.25 1.82
N LEU A 91 4.60 -12.96 1.53
CA LEU A 91 4.97 -12.37 0.25
C LEU A 91 6.49 -12.51 -0.01
N LEU A 92 7.32 -12.24 0.98
CA LEU A 92 8.77 -12.43 0.87
C LEU A 92 9.14 -13.90 0.61
N VAL A 93 8.57 -14.83 1.38
CA VAL A 93 8.80 -16.27 1.20
C VAL A 93 8.32 -16.73 -0.18
N LEU A 94 7.20 -16.21 -0.66
CA LEU A 94 6.68 -16.50 -2.00
C LEU A 94 7.65 -16.03 -3.09
N VAL A 95 8.17 -14.82 -3.00
CA VAL A 95 9.18 -14.28 -3.94
C VAL A 95 10.43 -15.14 -3.94
N LEU A 96 10.94 -15.51 -2.76
CA LEU A 96 12.14 -16.33 -2.63
C LEU A 96 11.97 -17.76 -3.16
N SER A 97 10.76 -18.30 -3.08
CA SER A 97 10.44 -19.65 -3.57
C SER A 97 10.10 -19.70 -5.05
N LEU A 98 9.43 -18.68 -5.58
CA LEU A 98 8.84 -18.70 -6.93
C LEU A 98 9.87 -18.44 -8.02
N PHE A 99 10.74 -17.45 -7.84
CA PHE A 99 11.70 -17.06 -8.86
C PHE A 99 13.00 -17.86 -8.73
N LYS A 100 13.57 -18.34 -9.87
CA LYS A 100 14.86 -19.05 -9.90
C LYS A 100 16.04 -18.10 -10.01
N ASP A 101 15.87 -17.00 -10.75
CA ASP A 101 16.93 -16.01 -10.98
C ASP A 101 17.29 -15.27 -9.69
N LYS A 102 18.58 -15.32 -9.33
CA LYS A 102 19.11 -14.68 -8.14
C LYS A 102 18.94 -13.16 -8.16
N TYR A 103 19.15 -12.53 -9.32
CA TYR A 103 18.99 -11.07 -9.45
C TYR A 103 17.55 -10.63 -9.22
N VAL A 104 16.60 -11.37 -9.77
CA VAL A 104 15.16 -11.12 -9.53
C VAL A 104 14.83 -11.25 -8.06
N LYS A 105 15.27 -12.35 -7.41
CA LYS A 105 15.07 -12.56 -5.98
C LYS A 105 15.61 -11.41 -5.15
N TYR A 106 16.87 -11.03 -5.38
CA TYR A 106 17.50 -9.95 -4.61
C TYR A 106 16.82 -8.61 -4.85
N ARG A 107 16.45 -8.28 -6.07
CA ARG A 107 15.77 -7.03 -6.40
C ARG A 107 14.41 -6.94 -5.72
N LEU A 108 13.56 -7.94 -5.85
CA LEU A 108 12.25 -7.96 -5.23
C LEU A 108 12.34 -8.01 -3.70
N SER A 109 13.24 -8.83 -3.13
CA SER A 109 13.47 -8.87 -1.69
C SER A 109 14.04 -7.56 -1.15
N PHE A 110 14.87 -6.87 -1.92
CA PHE A 110 15.39 -5.55 -1.55
C PHE A 110 14.27 -4.52 -1.45
N ILE A 111 13.34 -4.49 -2.42
CA ILE A 111 12.17 -3.58 -2.37
C ILE A 111 11.32 -3.88 -1.14
N LEU A 112 11.03 -5.16 -0.86
CA LEU A 112 10.28 -5.56 0.35
C LEU A 112 11.04 -5.18 1.64
N GLY A 113 12.36 -5.33 1.65
CA GLY A 113 13.20 -4.86 2.74
C GLY A 113 13.14 -3.34 2.94
N CYS A 114 13.16 -2.57 1.86
CA CYS A 114 12.99 -1.11 1.91
C CYS A 114 11.61 -0.73 2.48
N ILE A 115 10.53 -1.43 2.08
CA ILE A 115 9.20 -1.24 2.66
C ILE A 115 9.23 -1.44 4.18
N ALA A 116 9.84 -2.52 4.66
CA ALA A 116 9.98 -2.81 6.08
C ALA A 116 10.83 -1.75 6.81
N CYS A 117 11.95 -1.32 6.20
CA CYS A 117 12.83 -0.29 6.77
C CYS A 117 12.15 1.10 6.87
N VAL A 118 11.32 1.46 5.91
CA VAL A 118 10.59 2.74 5.93
C VAL A 118 9.42 2.68 6.91
N SER A 119 8.73 1.55 7.01
CA SER A 119 7.59 1.38 7.92
C SER A 119 7.99 1.13 9.36
N GLY A 120 9.15 0.48 9.61
CA GLY A 120 9.62 0.11 10.95
C GLY A 120 9.74 1.29 11.93
N PRO A 121 10.38 2.41 11.59
CA PRO A 121 10.49 3.58 12.46
C PRO A 121 9.13 4.18 12.86
N LEU A 122 8.08 4.00 12.06
CA LEU A 122 6.75 4.49 12.36
C LEU A 122 6.13 3.81 13.60
N LEU A 123 6.65 2.64 14.01
CA LEU A 123 6.26 2.01 15.29
C LEU A 123 6.58 2.88 16.52
N MET A 124 7.50 3.85 16.38
CA MET A 124 8.00 4.69 17.48
C MET A 124 7.54 6.15 17.39
N VAL A 125 6.83 6.53 16.32
CA VAL A 125 6.44 7.92 16.04
C VAL A 125 4.96 8.15 16.30
N THR A 126 4.62 9.27 16.91
CA THR A 126 3.23 9.73 17.13
C THR A 126 3.07 11.20 16.76
N PRO A 127 1.97 11.62 16.15
CA PRO A 127 0.85 10.80 15.62
C PRO A 127 1.21 10.12 14.29
N ILE A 128 0.72 8.88 14.10
CA ILE A 128 0.84 8.17 12.82
C ILE A 128 -0.41 8.49 11.99
N GLY A 129 -0.22 8.80 10.72
CA GLY A 129 -1.32 9.03 9.79
C GLY A 129 -0.95 8.58 8.37
N PRO A 130 -1.90 8.56 7.42
CA PRO A 130 -1.71 8.03 6.07
C PRO A 130 -0.51 8.64 5.33
N ARG A 131 -0.17 9.91 5.63
CA ARG A 131 0.97 10.61 5.03
C ARG A 131 2.31 9.97 5.36
N CYS A 132 2.43 9.33 6.52
CA CYS A 132 3.66 8.66 6.95
C CYS A 132 3.97 7.43 6.08
N PHE A 133 2.97 6.84 5.43
CA PHE A 133 3.11 5.65 4.58
C PHE A 133 3.30 5.97 3.09
N PHE A 134 3.40 7.24 2.70
CA PHE A 134 3.56 7.61 1.29
C PHE A 134 4.73 6.89 0.61
N ALA A 135 5.90 6.87 1.24
CA ALA A 135 7.07 6.18 0.70
C ALA A 135 6.84 4.65 0.61
N THR A 136 6.15 4.06 1.58
CA THR A 136 5.75 2.65 1.56
C THR A 136 4.85 2.34 0.36
N PHE A 137 3.88 3.19 0.05
CA PHE A 137 3.00 3.02 -1.10
C PHE A 137 3.74 3.13 -2.42
N VAL A 138 4.67 4.09 -2.55
CA VAL A 138 5.52 4.22 -3.75
C VAL A 138 6.36 2.96 -3.96
N LEU A 139 6.97 2.42 -2.90
CA LEU A 139 7.75 1.19 -2.96
C LEU A 139 6.87 -0.03 -3.30
N THR A 140 5.63 -0.07 -2.79
CA THR A 140 4.68 -1.14 -3.13
C THR A 140 4.28 -1.07 -4.61
N ILE A 141 4.02 0.11 -5.15
CA ILE A 141 3.75 0.30 -6.58
C ILE A 141 4.97 -0.13 -7.40
N TRP A 142 6.19 0.22 -6.97
CA TRP A 142 7.40 -0.23 -7.63
C TRP A 142 7.54 -1.76 -7.61
N PHE A 143 7.26 -2.40 -6.47
CA PHE A 143 7.23 -3.87 -6.37
C PHE A 143 6.24 -4.48 -7.37
N ILE A 144 5.02 -3.94 -7.47
CA ILE A 144 4.00 -4.40 -8.42
C ILE A 144 4.51 -4.27 -9.86
N ALA A 145 5.07 -3.12 -10.23
CA ALA A 145 5.60 -2.87 -11.57
C ALA A 145 6.74 -3.85 -11.92
N GLU A 146 7.64 -4.14 -10.96
CA GLU A 146 8.71 -5.12 -11.16
C GLU A 146 8.18 -6.54 -11.37
N VAL A 147 7.16 -6.96 -10.61
CA VAL A 147 6.55 -8.27 -10.82
C VAL A 147 5.79 -8.31 -12.15
N CYS A 148 5.09 -7.26 -12.54
CA CYS A 148 4.43 -7.15 -13.85
C CYS A 148 5.43 -7.31 -15.01
N ASN A 149 6.63 -6.74 -14.90
CA ASN A 149 7.68 -6.89 -15.93
C ASN A 149 8.20 -8.32 -16.06
N LEU A 150 8.02 -9.16 -15.03
CA LEU A 150 8.44 -10.57 -15.05
C LEU A 150 7.34 -11.49 -15.58
N VAL A 151 6.10 -11.03 -15.54
CA VAL A 151 4.94 -11.80 -16.00
C VAL A 151 4.79 -11.61 -17.51
N ASN A 152 4.72 -12.72 -18.23
CA ASN A 152 4.49 -12.68 -19.68
C ASN A 152 3.00 -12.47 -19.94
N ILE A 153 2.59 -11.20 -20.05
CA ILE A 153 1.21 -10.81 -20.34
C ILE A 153 1.08 -10.69 -21.85
N ASN A 154 0.01 -11.26 -22.42
CA ASN A 154 -0.29 -11.13 -23.84
C ASN A 154 -0.37 -9.64 -24.22
N GLU A 155 0.20 -9.27 -25.38
CA GLU A 155 0.28 -7.87 -25.86
C GLU A 155 -1.08 -7.17 -25.89
N ASP A 156 -2.14 -7.90 -26.26
CA ASP A 156 -3.50 -7.36 -26.28
C ASP A 156 -4.00 -6.98 -24.87
N ILE A 157 -3.73 -7.84 -23.89
CA ILE A 157 -4.09 -7.61 -22.49
C ILE A 157 -3.26 -6.47 -21.92
N TYR A 158 -1.95 -6.42 -22.25
CA TYR A 158 -1.07 -5.33 -21.85
C TYR A 158 -1.56 -3.98 -22.35
N GLY A 159 -2.00 -3.90 -23.63
CA GLY A 159 -2.57 -2.67 -24.21
C GLY A 159 -3.85 -2.22 -23.48
N ILE A 160 -4.71 -3.15 -23.06
CA ILE A 160 -5.92 -2.83 -22.29
C ILE A 160 -5.55 -2.34 -20.87
N LEU A 161 -4.66 -3.04 -20.18
CA LEU A 161 -4.20 -2.68 -18.84
C LEU A 161 -3.56 -1.29 -18.82
N THR A 162 -2.70 -0.98 -19.78
CA THR A 162 -2.08 0.35 -19.90
C THR A 162 -3.11 1.47 -20.08
N LYS A 163 -4.13 1.23 -20.91
CA LYS A 163 -5.23 2.22 -21.08
C LYS A 163 -6.03 2.40 -19.80
N MET A 164 -6.31 1.32 -19.06
CA MET A 164 -6.99 1.38 -17.76
C MET A 164 -6.16 2.13 -16.72
N GLU A 165 -4.84 1.89 -16.69
CA GLU A 165 -3.91 2.57 -15.79
C GLU A 165 -3.85 4.07 -16.06
N ILE A 166 -3.74 4.48 -17.33
CA ILE A 166 -3.78 5.89 -17.73
C ILE A 166 -5.11 6.52 -17.34
N ALA A 167 -6.23 5.85 -17.60
CA ALA A 167 -7.55 6.35 -17.22
C ALA A 167 -7.68 6.51 -15.69
N ALA A 168 -7.23 5.53 -14.91
CA ALA A 168 -7.21 5.60 -13.46
C ALA A 168 -6.33 6.76 -12.96
N LEU A 169 -5.15 6.94 -13.54
CA LEU A 169 -4.25 8.05 -13.21
C LEU A 169 -4.91 9.41 -13.46
N VAL A 170 -5.55 9.59 -14.62
CA VAL A 170 -6.27 10.83 -14.97
C VAL A 170 -7.41 11.10 -13.99
N ILE A 171 -8.18 10.06 -13.62
CA ILE A 171 -9.26 10.19 -12.63
C ILE A 171 -8.70 10.61 -11.27
N VAL A 172 -7.65 9.94 -10.78
CA VAL A 172 -7.02 10.26 -9.49
C VAL A 172 -6.46 11.68 -9.49
N MET A 173 -5.77 12.08 -10.55
CA MET A 173 -5.27 13.46 -10.69
C MET A 173 -6.41 14.48 -10.72
N GLY A 174 -7.48 14.19 -11.43
CA GLY A 174 -8.69 15.04 -11.47
C GLY A 174 -9.33 15.19 -10.09
N MET A 175 -9.46 14.09 -9.34
CA MET A 175 -9.97 14.11 -7.96
C MET A 175 -9.07 14.92 -7.03
N GLN A 176 -7.75 14.72 -7.11
CA GLN A 176 -6.78 15.51 -6.33
C GLN A 176 -6.89 16.99 -6.66
N PHE A 177 -6.96 17.35 -7.94
CA PHE A 177 -7.11 18.73 -8.34
C PHE A 177 -8.43 19.34 -7.83
N ALA A 178 -9.54 18.61 -7.88
CA ALA A 178 -10.83 19.06 -7.37
C ALA A 178 -10.81 19.32 -5.86
N VAL A 179 -10.05 18.52 -5.09
CA VAL A 179 -9.91 18.68 -3.64
C VAL A 179 -8.94 19.83 -3.30
N TYR A 180 -7.80 19.92 -3.98
CA TYR A 180 -6.75 20.89 -3.61
C TYR A 180 -6.97 22.28 -4.20
N ALA A 181 -7.69 22.43 -5.32
CA ALA A 181 -7.94 23.75 -5.91
C ALA A 181 -8.71 24.71 -4.98
N PRO A 182 -9.77 24.30 -4.27
CA PRO A 182 -10.44 25.18 -3.31
C PRO A 182 -9.55 25.51 -2.10
N ILE A 183 -8.75 24.54 -1.62
CA ILE A 183 -7.80 24.76 -0.51
C ILE A 183 -6.76 25.79 -0.89
N TYR A 184 -6.18 25.67 -2.09
CA TYR A 184 -5.21 26.62 -2.62
C TYR A 184 -5.79 28.05 -2.74
N LYS A 185 -7.04 28.17 -3.24
CA LYS A 185 -7.72 29.47 -3.32
C LYS A 185 -7.93 30.09 -1.93
N ALA A 186 -8.34 29.28 -0.95
CA ALA A 186 -8.53 29.73 0.42
C ALA A 186 -7.21 30.18 1.07
N ASP A 187 -6.12 29.45 0.84
CA ASP A 187 -4.79 29.80 1.34
C ASP A 187 -4.25 31.07 0.70
N ARG A 188 -4.44 31.28 -0.60
CA ARG A 188 -4.12 32.53 -1.28
C ARG A 188 -4.87 33.70 -0.69
N ALA A 189 -6.19 33.57 -0.49
CA ALA A 189 -6.99 34.62 0.12
C ALA A 189 -6.56 34.96 1.56
N ARG A 190 -6.06 33.95 2.31
CA ARG A 190 -5.48 34.16 3.64
C ARG A 190 -4.17 34.95 3.59
N LEU A 191 -3.27 34.55 2.71
CA LEU A 191 -1.98 35.23 2.50
C LEU A 191 -2.17 36.68 2.09
N ASP A 192 -3.14 36.97 1.23
CA ASP A 192 -3.45 38.34 0.81
C ASP A 192 -4.00 39.17 1.97
N LYS A 193 -4.82 38.58 2.86
CA LYS A 193 -5.28 39.25 4.09
C LYS A 193 -4.12 39.55 5.03
N VAL A 194 -3.17 38.63 5.21
CA VAL A 194 -2.01 38.84 6.06
C VAL A 194 -1.14 39.95 5.50
N ARG A 195 -0.82 39.92 4.21
CA ARG A 195 -0.01 40.96 3.55
C ARG A 195 -0.66 42.35 3.64
N LYS A 196 -1.99 42.40 3.48
CA LYS A 196 -2.71 43.68 3.61
C LYS A 196 -2.66 44.19 5.03
N ALA A 197 -2.83 43.34 6.05
CA ALA A 197 -2.77 43.74 7.44
C ALA A 197 -1.34 44.20 7.85
N GLU A 198 -0.32 43.52 7.31
CA GLU A 198 1.08 43.92 7.50
C GLU A 198 1.36 45.30 6.89
N SER A 199 0.85 45.57 5.68
CA SER A 199 0.97 46.91 5.06
C SER A 199 0.20 48.00 5.79
N GLU A 200 -0.86 47.64 6.54
CA GLU A 200 -1.64 48.56 7.41
C GLU A 200 -1.03 48.72 8.82
N GLY A 201 0.09 48.04 9.13
CA GLY A 201 0.76 48.11 10.44
C GLY A 201 0.00 47.44 11.59
N LYS A 202 -0.91 46.52 11.29
CA LYS A 202 -1.70 45.78 12.30
C LYS A 202 -0.86 44.66 12.90
N SER A 203 -0.78 44.57 14.22
CA SER A 203 -0.03 43.53 14.95
C SER A 203 -0.76 42.21 15.03
N GLU A 204 -2.06 42.16 14.80
CA GLU A 204 -2.88 40.94 14.88
C GLU A 204 -3.85 40.85 13.72
N VAL A 205 -3.99 39.62 13.15
CA VAL A 205 -4.94 39.28 12.07
C VAL A 205 -5.73 38.04 12.44
N THR A 206 -7.02 38.19 12.51
CA THR A 206 -7.90 37.02 12.73
C THR A 206 -8.12 36.29 11.44
N ILE A 207 -7.65 35.02 11.37
CA ILE A 207 -7.79 34.14 10.23
C ILE A 207 -8.79 33.05 10.58
N GLN A 208 -9.84 32.91 9.79
CA GLN A 208 -10.81 31.83 9.92
C GLN A 208 -10.14 30.47 9.62
N ARG A 209 -10.28 29.49 10.53
CA ARG A 209 -9.87 28.09 10.26
C ARG A 209 -10.80 27.47 9.23
N LEU A 210 -10.23 26.70 8.31
CA LEU A 210 -10.99 25.82 7.39
C LEU A 210 -11.46 24.58 8.13
#